data_44936a05a66e2e45bfaaaf3cf0040b4c
#
_entry.id   44936a05a66e2e45bfaaaf3cf0040b4c
#
_cell.length_a   1.000
_cell.length_b   1.000
_cell.length_c   1.000
_cell.angle_alpha   90.00
_cell.angle_beta   90.00
_cell.angle_gamma   90.00
#
_symmetry.space_group_name_H-M   'P 1'
#
loop_
_entity.id
_entity.type
_entity.pdbx_description
1 polymer ?
#
loop_
_entity_poly.entity_id
_entity_poly.type
_entity_poly.pdbx_seq_one_letter_code
_entity_poly.pdbx_strand_id
1 'polypeptide(L)'
;VMQKYNLLSVVRRKKFKYVSEHLHKYPNLLNREFEAERPNQKWVTDISYIKTAQGFLYLSIIRDLYDNSIVAYKMDKEQSIKLVLDTIKAAKRKEKITAEVQLHSDQGFQYTSQAYFNLTQSYGITPSMSRRGNPYDNALAENFFSILKTECIHRVKLSGYDEARLIISEYINFYNNYRIQ
;
A
#
# COMPACT_ATOMS: atom_id res chain seq x y z
N VAL A 1 -10.98 6.50 41.53
CA VAL A 1 -10.06 7.51 42.13
C VAL A 1 -10.12 8.81 41.34
N MET A 2 -9.94 8.84 40.02
CA MET A 2 -9.91 10.06 39.19
C MET A 2 -11.24 10.82 39.20
N GLN A 3 -12.39 10.16 39.15
CA GLN A 3 -13.71 10.78 39.26
C GLN A 3 -13.94 11.43 40.63
N LYS A 4 -13.44 10.83 41.72
CA LYS A 4 -13.57 11.35 43.09
C LYS A 4 -12.84 12.68 43.28
N TYR A 5 -11.78 12.91 42.52
CA TYR A 5 -10.95 14.13 42.58
C TYR A 5 -11.18 15.06 41.41
N ASN A 6 -12.22 14.83 40.61
CA ASN A 6 -12.56 15.60 39.39
C ASN A 6 -11.40 15.79 38.40
N LEU A 7 -10.49 14.78 38.35
CA LEU A 7 -9.37 14.72 37.40
C LEU A 7 -9.86 14.12 36.10
N LEU A 8 -10.53 14.91 35.27
CA LEU A 8 -11.00 14.48 33.97
C LEU A 8 -9.86 14.53 32.93
N SER A 9 -9.76 13.47 32.15
CA SER A 9 -8.83 13.45 31.01
C SER A 9 -9.19 14.52 29.97
N VAL A 10 -8.28 15.45 29.70
CA VAL A 10 -8.45 16.53 28.70
C VAL A 10 -8.05 16.07 27.32
N VAL A 11 -8.26 14.79 26.96
CA VAL A 11 -7.99 14.30 25.63
C VAL A 11 -9.03 14.84 24.66
N ARG A 12 -8.70 15.90 23.95
CA ARG A 12 -9.50 16.40 22.83
C ARG A 12 -9.51 15.34 21.72
N ARG A 13 -10.57 14.58 21.59
CA ARG A 13 -10.82 13.79 20.38
C ARG A 13 -11.00 14.78 19.22
N LYS A 14 -10.05 14.85 18.30
CA LYS A 14 -10.27 15.53 17.02
C LYS A 14 -11.45 14.84 16.34
N LYS A 15 -12.57 15.53 16.18
CA LYS A 15 -13.66 15.08 15.33
C LYS A 15 -13.16 15.14 13.89
N PHE A 16 -12.84 14.01 13.30
CA PHE A 16 -12.68 13.93 11.85
C PHE A 16 -14.02 14.30 11.21
N LYS A 17 -14.05 15.43 10.51
CA LYS A 17 -15.14 15.69 9.57
C LYS A 17 -14.95 14.74 8.39
N TYR A 18 -15.77 13.70 8.32
CA TYR A 18 -15.90 12.96 7.08
C TYR A 18 -16.45 13.92 6.03
N VAL A 19 -15.64 14.32 5.08
CA VAL A 19 -16.13 14.85 3.82
C VAL A 19 -16.72 13.63 3.12
N SER A 20 -18.04 13.62 2.93
CA SER A 20 -18.76 12.53 2.29
C SER A 20 -18.57 12.60 0.77
N GLU A 21 -17.35 12.32 0.29
CA GLU A 21 -17.21 11.85 -1.08
C GLU A 21 -17.81 10.44 -1.15
N HIS A 22 -18.45 10.11 -2.26
CA HIS A 22 -19.00 8.78 -2.49
C HIS A 22 -17.86 7.75 -2.42
N LEU A 23 -17.68 7.15 -1.27
CA LEU A 23 -16.64 6.16 -1.05
C LEU A 23 -17.05 4.85 -1.70
N HIS A 24 -16.32 4.44 -2.73
CA HIS A 24 -16.46 3.12 -3.33
C HIS A 24 -15.89 2.06 -2.39
N LYS A 25 -16.73 1.08 -2.02
CA LYS A 25 -16.33 -0.08 -1.23
C LYS A 25 -16.49 -1.32 -2.09
N TYR A 26 -15.51 -2.20 -2.02
CA TYR A 26 -15.50 -3.45 -2.76
C TYR A 26 -15.55 -4.64 -1.79
N PRO A 27 -16.14 -5.77 -2.20
CA PRO A 27 -16.11 -6.99 -1.39
C PRO A 27 -14.68 -7.52 -1.27
N ASN A 28 -14.42 -8.31 -0.23
CA ASN A 28 -13.18 -9.06 -0.13
C ASN A 28 -13.27 -10.31 -1.04
N LEU A 29 -12.75 -10.17 -2.25
CA LEU A 29 -12.69 -11.27 -3.21
C LEU A 29 -11.46 -12.16 -3.00
N LEU A 30 -10.40 -11.63 -2.37
CA LEU A 30 -9.19 -12.39 -2.08
C LEU A 30 -9.44 -13.48 -1.04
N ASN A 31 -10.30 -13.20 -0.05
CA ASN A 31 -10.74 -14.13 0.99
C ASN A 31 -9.62 -14.94 1.66
N ARG A 32 -8.42 -14.35 1.77
CA ARG A 32 -7.16 -14.97 2.26
C ARG A 32 -6.62 -16.09 1.38
N GLU A 33 -7.08 -16.22 0.17
CA GLU A 33 -6.50 -17.11 -0.84
C GLU A 33 -5.31 -16.42 -1.50
N PHE A 34 -4.18 -16.41 -0.81
CA PHE A 34 -2.97 -15.67 -1.19
C PHE A 34 -2.15 -16.37 -2.29
N GLU A 35 -2.58 -17.50 -2.76
CA GLU A 35 -1.95 -18.20 -3.87
C GLU A 35 -2.57 -17.76 -5.21
N ALA A 36 -1.73 -17.62 -6.21
CA ALA A 36 -2.12 -17.36 -7.59
C ALA A 36 -1.54 -18.46 -8.51
N GLU A 37 -2.30 -18.86 -9.52
CA GLU A 37 -1.90 -19.93 -10.44
C GLU A 37 -0.99 -19.43 -11.56
N ARG A 38 -1.01 -18.13 -11.83
CA ARG A 38 -0.23 -17.51 -12.90
C ARG A 38 0.16 -16.07 -12.54
N PRO A 39 1.22 -15.56 -13.16
CA PRO A 39 1.60 -14.14 -13.00
C PRO A 39 0.45 -13.20 -13.35
N ASN A 40 0.38 -12.09 -12.64
CA ASN A 40 -0.60 -11.02 -12.87
C ASN A 40 -2.07 -11.47 -12.71
N GLN A 41 -2.34 -12.50 -11.92
CA GLN A 41 -3.70 -12.93 -11.60
C GLN A 41 -4.24 -12.20 -10.36
N LYS A 42 -3.44 -12.17 -9.30
CA LYS A 42 -3.80 -11.54 -8.03
C LYS A 42 -2.67 -10.62 -7.56
N TRP A 43 -2.98 -9.36 -7.40
CA TRP A 43 -2.08 -8.35 -6.85
C TRP A 43 -2.55 -7.85 -5.50
N VAL A 44 -1.62 -7.52 -4.62
CA VAL A 44 -1.88 -6.78 -3.40
C VAL A 44 -1.18 -5.42 -3.45
N THR A 45 -1.79 -4.41 -2.88
CA THR A 45 -1.24 -3.05 -2.82
C THR A 45 -1.42 -2.44 -1.46
N ASP A 46 -0.45 -1.63 -1.06
CA ASP A 46 -0.50 -0.88 0.19
C ASP A 46 0.49 0.29 0.15
N ILE A 47 0.40 1.18 1.13
CA ILE A 47 1.28 2.33 1.30
C ILE A 47 1.94 2.26 2.68
N SER A 48 3.27 2.37 2.70
CA SER A 48 4.01 2.57 3.95
C SER A 48 4.78 3.88 3.94
N TYR A 49 5.10 4.39 5.12
CA TYR A 49 5.95 5.57 5.29
C TYR A 49 7.34 5.17 5.77
N ILE A 50 8.33 5.91 5.29
CA ILE A 50 9.74 5.81 5.66
C ILE A 50 10.16 7.16 6.25
N LYS A 51 10.72 7.13 7.46
CA LYS A 51 11.21 8.35 8.12
C LYS A 51 12.62 8.69 7.61
N THR A 52 12.80 9.94 7.16
CA THR A 52 14.09 10.52 6.81
C THR A 52 14.37 11.74 7.68
N ALA A 53 15.58 12.31 7.62
CA ALA A 53 15.89 13.56 8.30
C ALA A 53 15.08 14.76 7.75
N GLN A 54 14.59 14.68 6.52
CA GLN A 54 13.77 15.72 5.87
C GLN A 54 12.26 15.54 6.06
N GLY A 55 11.81 14.44 6.70
CA GLY A 55 10.39 14.13 6.90
C GLY A 55 10.03 12.73 6.43
N PHE A 56 8.74 12.48 6.19
CA PHE A 56 8.26 11.19 5.74
C PHE A 56 8.27 11.09 4.21
N LEU A 57 8.77 9.96 3.71
CA LEU A 57 8.62 9.52 2.32
C LEU A 57 7.60 8.38 2.30
N TYR A 58 6.59 8.47 1.46
CA TYR A 58 5.56 7.46 1.30
C TYR A 58 5.91 6.56 0.12
N LEU A 59 5.85 5.26 0.35
CA LEU A 59 6.11 4.22 -0.65
C LEU A 59 4.81 3.45 -0.90
N SER A 60 4.28 3.54 -2.11
CA SER A 60 3.18 2.71 -2.60
C SER A 60 3.76 1.58 -3.45
N ILE A 61 3.29 0.35 -3.23
CA ILE A 61 3.71 -0.84 -3.95
C ILE A 61 2.53 -1.59 -4.55
N ILE A 62 2.82 -2.37 -5.58
CA ILE A 62 1.99 -3.48 -6.05
C ILE A 62 2.86 -4.73 -6.06
N ARG A 63 2.40 -5.78 -5.38
CA ARG A 63 3.06 -7.09 -5.27
C ARG A 63 2.22 -8.15 -5.95
N ASP A 64 2.83 -8.98 -6.79
CA ASP A 64 2.19 -10.16 -7.35
C ASP A 64 2.15 -11.30 -6.32
N LEU A 65 1.03 -11.99 -6.22
CA LEU A 65 0.88 -13.14 -5.32
C LEU A 65 1.37 -14.45 -5.95
N TYR A 66 1.71 -14.47 -7.22
CA TYR A 66 2.24 -15.65 -7.89
C TYR A 66 3.70 -15.91 -7.49
N ASP A 67 4.55 -14.92 -7.63
CA ASP A 67 5.99 -15.02 -7.37
C ASP A 67 6.48 -14.09 -6.26
N ASN A 68 5.58 -13.40 -5.60
CA ASN A 68 5.85 -12.42 -4.55
C ASN A 68 6.69 -11.21 -4.98
N SER A 69 6.94 -11.01 -6.27
CA SER A 69 7.71 -9.87 -6.78
C SER A 69 6.97 -8.53 -6.62
N ILE A 70 7.74 -7.45 -6.52
CA ILE A 70 7.21 -6.10 -6.60
C ILE A 70 7.06 -5.72 -8.07
N VAL A 71 5.83 -5.75 -8.54
CA VAL A 71 5.46 -5.42 -9.92
C VAL A 71 5.76 -3.97 -10.24
N ALA A 72 5.30 -3.07 -9.34
CA ALA A 72 5.53 -1.63 -9.46
C ALA A 72 5.57 -0.97 -8.09
N TYR A 73 6.23 0.18 -8.04
CA TYR A 73 6.25 1.06 -6.87
C TYR A 73 6.38 2.52 -7.28
N LYS A 74 5.94 3.41 -6.41
CA LYS A 74 6.14 4.86 -6.49
C LYS A 74 6.41 5.42 -5.11
N MET A 75 7.15 6.53 -5.07
CA MET A 75 7.50 7.23 -3.84
C MET A 75 7.16 8.72 -3.96
N ASP A 76 6.51 9.26 -2.93
CA ASP A 76 6.16 10.68 -2.86
C ASP A 76 6.34 11.21 -1.43
N LYS A 77 6.41 12.54 -1.28
CA LYS A 77 6.41 13.24 0.01
C LYS A 77 5.03 13.30 0.64
N GLU A 78 3.99 12.99 -0.11
CA GLU A 78 2.60 13.02 0.32
C GLU A 78 1.91 11.67 0.11
N GLN A 79 1.09 11.28 1.07
CA GLN A 79 0.22 10.09 0.97
C GLN A 79 -1.05 10.47 0.19
N SER A 80 -0.91 10.68 -1.11
CA SER A 80 -1.96 11.18 -1.98
C SER A 80 -2.65 10.06 -2.78
N ILE A 81 -3.85 10.34 -3.29
CA ILE A 81 -4.53 9.48 -4.28
C ILE A 81 -3.64 9.32 -5.52
N LYS A 82 -2.99 10.39 -5.95
CA LYS A 82 -2.08 10.40 -7.11
C LYS A 82 -0.98 9.34 -6.98
N LEU A 83 -0.40 9.16 -5.80
CA LEU A 83 0.66 8.18 -5.54
C LEU A 83 0.19 6.76 -5.91
N VAL A 84 -1.03 6.37 -5.47
CA VAL A 84 -1.63 5.06 -5.79
C VAL A 84 -1.92 4.93 -7.28
N LEU A 85 -2.55 5.94 -7.87
CA LEU A 85 -2.88 5.91 -9.30
C LEU A 85 -1.64 5.78 -10.18
N ASP A 86 -0.57 6.48 -9.85
CA ASP A 86 0.69 6.42 -10.59
C ASP A 86 1.39 5.07 -10.41
N THR A 87 1.23 4.41 -9.26
CA THR A 87 1.70 3.03 -9.04
C THR A 87 0.95 2.04 -9.92
N ILE A 88 -0.38 2.14 -9.99
CA ILE A 88 -1.21 1.28 -10.86
C ILE A 88 -0.87 1.49 -12.35
N LYS A 89 -0.71 2.75 -12.78
CA LYS A 89 -0.31 3.07 -14.16
C LYS A 89 1.07 2.49 -14.50
N ALA A 90 2.01 2.52 -13.55
CA ALA A 90 3.34 1.95 -13.74
C ALA A 90 3.26 0.42 -13.88
N ALA A 91 2.47 -0.26 -13.04
CA ALA A 91 2.24 -1.70 -13.13
C ALA A 91 1.62 -2.10 -14.47
N LYS A 92 0.54 -1.44 -14.88
CA LYS A 92 -0.14 -1.70 -16.15
C LYS A 92 0.79 -1.55 -17.36
N ARG A 93 1.67 -0.55 -17.33
CA ARG A 93 2.62 -0.29 -18.42
C ARG A 93 3.72 -1.35 -18.48
N LYS A 94 4.26 -1.76 -17.32
CA LYS A 94 5.33 -2.75 -17.22
C LYS A 94 4.86 -4.14 -17.69
N GLU A 95 3.72 -4.57 -17.17
CA GLU A 95 3.27 -5.97 -17.33
C GLU A 95 2.48 -6.22 -18.63
N LYS A 96 2.13 -5.16 -19.41
CA LYS A 96 1.34 -5.29 -20.65
C LYS A 96 0.11 -6.18 -20.47
N ILE A 97 -0.62 -5.98 -19.37
CA ILE A 97 -1.71 -6.85 -18.92
C ILE A 97 -2.79 -6.95 -19.98
N THR A 98 -3.09 -8.16 -20.41
CA THR A 98 -4.13 -8.51 -21.39
C THR A 98 -5.28 -9.32 -20.77
N ALA A 99 -5.09 -9.86 -19.57
CA ALA A 99 -6.08 -10.63 -18.83
C ALA A 99 -6.60 -9.87 -17.63
N GLU A 100 -7.70 -10.34 -17.05
CA GLU A 100 -8.26 -9.81 -15.81
C GLU A 100 -7.28 -9.96 -14.64
N VAL A 101 -7.09 -8.88 -13.89
CA VAL A 101 -6.24 -8.82 -12.69
C VAL A 101 -7.09 -8.41 -11.51
N GLN A 102 -7.04 -9.17 -10.43
CA GLN A 102 -7.60 -8.76 -9.14
C GLN A 102 -6.57 -7.93 -8.37
N LEU A 103 -6.95 -6.71 -7.94
CA LEU A 103 -6.11 -5.84 -7.11
C LEU A 103 -6.74 -5.69 -5.73
N HIS A 104 -6.08 -6.24 -4.71
CA HIS A 104 -6.54 -6.19 -3.32
C HIS A 104 -5.83 -5.10 -2.54
N SER A 105 -6.59 -4.33 -1.75
CA SER A 105 -6.11 -3.24 -0.90
C SER A 105 -6.81 -3.22 0.46
N ASP A 106 -6.35 -2.37 1.37
CA ASP A 106 -7.13 -1.95 2.52
C ASP A 106 -8.28 -1.00 2.12
N GLN A 107 -9.04 -0.49 3.13
CA GLN A 107 -10.10 0.50 2.92
C GLN A 107 -9.59 1.95 3.06
N GLY A 108 -8.33 2.21 2.76
CA GLY A 108 -7.77 3.56 2.76
C GLY A 108 -8.50 4.50 1.81
N PHE A 109 -8.50 5.81 2.13
CA PHE A 109 -9.22 6.82 1.33
C PHE A 109 -8.74 6.89 -0.13
N GLN A 110 -7.50 6.51 -0.39
CA GLN A 110 -6.94 6.46 -1.73
C GLN A 110 -7.66 5.43 -2.60
N TYR A 111 -7.91 4.25 -2.04
CA TYR A 111 -8.51 3.10 -2.72
C TYR A 111 -10.04 3.18 -2.82
N THR A 112 -10.67 4.01 -1.98
CA THR A 112 -12.12 4.25 -2.01
C THR A 112 -12.52 5.47 -2.83
N SER A 113 -11.57 6.18 -3.43
CA SER A 113 -11.78 7.40 -4.20
C SER A 113 -12.43 7.14 -5.57
N GLN A 114 -13.18 8.11 -6.08
CA GLN A 114 -13.74 8.07 -7.43
C GLN A 114 -12.65 7.90 -8.51
N ALA A 115 -11.48 8.53 -8.32
CA ALA A 115 -10.38 8.44 -9.25
C ALA A 115 -9.79 7.01 -9.33
N TYR A 116 -9.72 6.30 -8.20
CA TYR A 116 -9.33 4.90 -8.17
C TYR A 116 -10.37 4.02 -8.90
N PHE A 117 -11.67 4.22 -8.63
CA PHE A 117 -12.73 3.52 -9.33
C PHE A 117 -12.62 3.69 -10.85
N ASN A 118 -12.53 4.93 -11.33
CA ASN A 118 -12.43 5.22 -12.76
C ASN A 118 -11.21 4.56 -13.40
N LEU A 119 -10.05 4.60 -12.72
CA LEU A 119 -8.81 4.01 -13.25
C LEU A 119 -8.90 2.48 -13.33
N THR A 120 -9.37 1.83 -12.26
CA THR A 120 -9.49 0.36 -12.24
C THR A 120 -10.46 -0.14 -13.31
N GLN A 121 -11.60 0.53 -13.48
CA GLN A 121 -12.55 0.24 -14.55
C GLN A 121 -11.91 0.40 -15.95
N SER A 122 -11.21 1.50 -16.19
CA SER A 122 -10.56 1.76 -17.50
C SER A 122 -9.47 0.75 -17.85
N TYR A 123 -8.89 0.10 -16.86
CA TYR A 123 -7.82 -0.89 -17.04
C TYR A 123 -8.30 -2.34 -16.97
N GLY A 124 -9.59 -2.59 -16.73
CA GLY A 124 -10.13 -3.93 -16.53
C GLY A 124 -9.55 -4.63 -15.30
N ILE A 125 -9.23 -3.85 -14.26
CA ILE A 125 -8.76 -4.36 -12.98
C ILE A 125 -9.96 -4.56 -12.08
N THR A 126 -10.09 -5.73 -11.46
CA THR A 126 -11.14 -6.06 -10.49
C THR A 126 -10.68 -5.69 -9.07
N PRO A 127 -11.24 -4.62 -8.46
CA PRO A 127 -10.86 -4.23 -7.11
C PRO A 127 -11.40 -5.22 -6.07
N SER A 128 -10.60 -5.48 -5.05
CA SER A 128 -10.95 -6.24 -3.85
C SER A 128 -10.46 -5.48 -2.62
N MET A 129 -11.17 -5.56 -1.50
CA MET A 129 -10.80 -4.84 -0.27
C MET A 129 -10.84 -5.74 0.95
N SER A 130 -9.87 -5.52 1.84
CA SER A 130 -9.85 -6.11 3.17
C SER A 130 -11.12 -5.77 3.94
N ARG A 131 -11.58 -6.67 4.80
CA ARG A 131 -12.65 -6.38 5.75
C ARG A 131 -12.17 -5.33 6.76
N ARG A 132 -13.06 -4.45 7.16
CA ARG A 132 -12.73 -3.38 8.11
C ARG A 132 -12.21 -3.95 9.43
N GLY A 133 -11.04 -3.48 9.84
CA GLY A 133 -10.40 -3.88 11.08
C GLY A 133 -9.82 -5.30 11.09
N ASN A 134 -9.64 -5.91 9.91
CA ASN A 134 -9.02 -7.22 9.77
C ASN A 134 -7.63 -7.10 9.11
N PRO A 135 -6.53 -7.05 9.90
CA PRO A 135 -5.18 -6.91 9.37
C PRO A 135 -4.71 -8.13 8.57
N TYR A 136 -5.27 -9.31 8.83
CA TYR A 136 -4.88 -10.54 8.13
C TYR A 136 -5.24 -10.53 6.64
N ASP A 137 -6.22 -9.71 6.25
CA ASP A 137 -6.68 -9.69 4.86
C ASP A 137 -5.67 -8.98 3.92
N ASN A 138 -4.76 -8.10 4.44
CA ASN A 138 -3.69 -7.43 3.67
C ASN A 138 -2.27 -7.82 4.14
N ALA A 139 -2.15 -8.92 4.86
CA ALA A 139 -0.91 -9.32 5.53
C ALA A 139 0.30 -9.45 4.59
N LEU A 140 0.11 -9.82 3.31
CA LEU A 140 1.22 -10.00 2.36
C LEU A 140 1.82 -8.68 1.87
N ALA A 141 1.03 -7.61 1.74
CA ALA A 141 1.57 -6.29 1.46
C ALA A 141 2.32 -5.74 2.68
N GLU A 142 1.75 -5.90 3.88
CA GLU A 142 2.39 -5.51 5.14
C GLU A 142 3.69 -6.29 5.40
N ASN A 143 3.73 -7.58 5.05
CA ASN A 143 4.91 -8.43 5.17
C ASN A 143 6.09 -7.87 4.37
N PHE A 144 5.90 -7.46 3.11
CA PHE A 144 6.97 -6.84 2.33
C PHE A 144 7.53 -5.59 3.02
N PHE A 145 6.67 -4.71 3.54
CA PHE A 145 7.15 -3.53 4.25
C PHE A 145 7.92 -3.84 5.52
N SER A 146 7.52 -4.89 6.25
CA SER A 146 8.26 -5.36 7.42
C SER A 146 9.67 -5.83 7.03
N ILE A 147 9.77 -6.62 5.96
CA ILE A 147 11.05 -7.11 5.42
C ILE A 147 11.93 -5.93 4.97
N LEU A 148 11.40 -5.02 4.13
CA LEU A 148 12.11 -3.82 3.68
C LEU A 148 12.65 -3.00 4.85
N LYS A 149 11.80 -2.75 5.86
CA LYS A 149 12.21 -1.97 7.04
C LYS A 149 13.31 -2.66 7.83
N THR A 150 13.20 -3.96 8.05
CA THR A 150 14.17 -4.73 8.85
C THR A 150 15.49 -4.94 8.11
N GLU A 151 15.43 -5.33 6.84
CA GLU A 151 16.64 -5.69 6.08
C GLU A 151 17.37 -4.48 5.50
N CYS A 152 16.67 -3.35 5.29
CA CYS A 152 17.21 -2.18 4.61
C CYS A 152 17.11 -0.91 5.48
N ILE A 153 15.89 -0.42 5.74
CA ILE A 153 15.68 0.94 6.26
C ILE A 153 16.22 1.13 7.67
N HIS A 154 16.02 0.17 8.57
CA HIS A 154 16.48 0.29 9.97
C HIS A 154 17.99 0.10 10.14
N ARG A 155 18.71 -0.26 9.07
CA ARG A 155 20.16 -0.45 9.09
C ARG A 155 20.95 0.80 8.70
N VAL A 156 20.26 1.84 8.17
CA VAL A 156 20.86 3.06 7.68
C VAL A 156 20.17 4.30 8.26
N LYS A 157 20.92 5.37 8.41
CA LYS A 157 20.37 6.67 8.82
C LYS A 157 20.10 7.49 7.56
N LEU A 158 18.87 7.56 7.13
CA LEU A 158 18.48 8.28 5.91
C LEU A 158 18.54 9.79 6.10
N SER A 159 19.45 10.44 5.38
CA SER A 159 19.67 11.89 5.44
C SER A 159 18.58 12.69 4.71
N GLY A 160 17.95 12.09 3.69
CA GLY A 160 16.93 12.80 2.91
C GLY A 160 16.14 11.92 1.97
N TYR A 161 15.28 12.58 1.19
CA TYR A 161 14.36 11.88 0.28
C TYR A 161 15.07 11.17 -0.88
N ASP A 162 16.10 11.79 -1.45
CA ASP A 162 16.76 11.24 -2.64
C ASP A 162 17.62 10.03 -2.29
N GLU A 163 18.32 10.07 -1.16
CA GLU A 163 19.03 8.92 -0.62
C GLU A 163 18.05 7.77 -0.31
N ALA A 164 16.93 8.07 0.34
CA ALA A 164 15.91 7.07 0.64
C ALA A 164 15.34 6.43 -0.64
N ARG A 165 15.08 7.23 -1.69
CA ARG A 165 14.63 6.73 -2.99
C ARG A 165 15.63 5.79 -3.63
N LEU A 166 16.92 6.16 -3.62
CA LEU A 166 17.97 5.34 -4.18
C LEU A 166 18.06 3.99 -3.47
N ILE A 167 18.19 4.02 -2.14
CA ILE A 167 18.34 2.82 -1.30
C ILE A 167 17.12 1.88 -1.45
N ILE A 168 15.90 2.43 -1.44
CA ILE A 168 14.68 1.63 -1.62
C ILE A 168 14.62 1.01 -3.02
N SER A 169 15.01 1.76 -4.06
CA SER A 169 15.00 1.27 -5.44
C SER A 169 16.01 0.13 -5.64
N GLU A 170 17.20 0.26 -5.08
CA GLU A 170 18.22 -0.78 -5.09
C GLU A 170 17.76 -2.02 -4.32
N TYR A 171 17.14 -1.82 -3.14
CA TYR A 171 16.60 -2.92 -2.36
C TYR A 171 15.47 -3.67 -3.09
N ILE A 172 14.54 -2.97 -3.74
CA ILE A 172 13.46 -3.61 -4.51
C ILE A 172 14.04 -4.40 -5.69
N ASN A 173 15.07 -3.87 -6.34
CA ASN A 173 15.76 -4.63 -7.39
C ASN A 173 16.43 -5.90 -6.84
N PHE A 174 17.12 -5.81 -5.71
CA PHE A 174 17.68 -6.96 -5.01
C PHE A 174 16.58 -7.96 -4.59
N TYR A 175 15.49 -7.48 -4.00
CA TYR A 175 14.36 -8.29 -3.55
C TYR A 175 13.75 -9.12 -4.68
N ASN A 176 13.57 -8.50 -5.87
CA ASN A 176 12.95 -9.16 -7.01
C ASN A 176 13.87 -10.15 -7.74
N ASN A 177 15.19 -9.93 -7.72
CA ASN A 177 16.08 -10.67 -8.61
C ASN A 177 17.07 -11.60 -7.87
N TYR A 178 17.36 -11.33 -6.61
CA TYR A 178 18.45 -12.03 -5.90
C TYR A 178 18.05 -12.58 -4.53
N ARG A 179 17.00 -12.01 -3.90
CA ARG A 179 16.56 -12.48 -2.60
C ARG A 179 15.83 -13.81 -2.72
N ILE A 180 16.26 -14.81 -1.96
CA ILE A 180 15.52 -16.07 -1.81
C ILE A 180 14.22 -15.79 -1.08
N GLN A 181 13.12 -16.17 -1.67
CA GLN A 181 11.76 -15.99 -1.14
C GLN A 181 11.21 -17.29 -0.59
#